data_52ec917754b0246729e5241f46e6f7b0
#
_entry.id   52ec917754b0246729e5241f46e6f7b0
#
_cell.length_a   1.000
_cell.length_b   1.000
_cell.length_c   1.000
_cell.angle_alpha   90.00
_cell.angle_beta   90.00
_cell.angle_gamma   90.00
#
_symmetry.space_group_name_H-M   'P 1'
#
loop_
_entity.id
_entity.type
_entity.pdbx_description
1 polymer ?
#
loop_
_entity_poly.entity_id
_entity_poly.type
_entity_poly.pdbx_seq_one_letter_code
_entity_poly.pdbx_strand_id
1 'polypeptide(L)'
;MDEAIDADPALSGACNTLFAALANSVDGIPTRRSACVAGLRGDGNLAYLVDALRTQGVLTDTEDGHVEIAHETLFQHWPRLADWCMRHAIFLARRREVEQAASDWRSSGNRLLMWGWERQKPAIEALCALGGLEAQHDPEFTDPGIHAWRALQGRLDEALRSFLRPEPLALLEELRQDDTSPVRREDIGRRLNSLPDPRKGVGLDARGVPDIAWETVDVPEGGAVVTLQTEPPQQVRISRSFRIARYPVTWRQYKAFVAADDCYRNREWWEGLEHEEQPGPRQWDFANHPVINVSWHDAMAFCRWLTGHLNLDGEVVRLPTEWEWQWVAQAGAAGLRFPWGPDWRDLGANSAESGIGRTTGVGLFPAGRGKEREVYDM
;
A
#
# COMPACT_ATOMS: atom_id res chain seq x y z
N MET A 1 7.60 -30.29 29.71
CA MET A 1 7.02 -29.16 28.97
C MET A 1 7.70 -28.99 27.59
N ASP A 2 9.01 -28.86 27.54
CA ASP A 2 9.73 -28.67 26.27
C ASP A 2 9.50 -29.82 25.29
N GLU A 3 9.52 -31.06 25.70
CA GLU A 3 9.20 -32.22 24.86
C GLU A 3 7.79 -32.16 24.26
N ALA A 4 6.81 -31.67 25.03
CA ALA A 4 5.44 -31.53 24.54
C ALA A 4 5.31 -30.40 23.54
N ILE A 5 6.07 -29.30 23.73
CA ILE A 5 6.12 -28.16 22.80
C ILE A 5 6.83 -28.57 21.51
N ASP A 6 7.88 -29.41 21.57
CA ASP A 6 8.61 -29.91 20.41
C ASP A 6 7.78 -30.89 19.56
N ALA A 7 6.89 -31.64 20.21
CA ALA A 7 6.04 -32.61 19.53
C ALA A 7 4.84 -32.00 18.81
N ASP A 8 4.44 -30.78 19.17
CA ASP A 8 3.26 -30.12 18.60
C ASP A 8 3.61 -28.72 18.00
N PRO A 9 3.59 -28.57 16.66
CA PRO A 9 3.84 -27.29 16.00
C PRO A 9 2.93 -26.15 16.46
N ALA A 10 1.68 -26.45 16.83
CA ALA A 10 0.74 -25.43 17.31
C ALA A 10 1.13 -24.90 18.70
N LEU A 11 1.59 -25.79 19.61
CA LEU A 11 2.15 -25.37 20.89
C LEU A 11 3.47 -24.62 20.74
N SER A 12 4.30 -24.99 19.77
CA SER A 12 5.53 -24.25 19.44
C SER A 12 5.24 -22.83 18.97
N GLY A 13 4.24 -22.64 18.12
CA GLY A 13 3.75 -21.33 17.69
C GLY A 13 3.22 -20.48 18.84
N ALA A 14 2.38 -21.08 19.70
CA ALA A 14 1.84 -20.43 20.89
C ALA A 14 2.95 -20.04 21.89
N CYS A 15 4.00 -20.87 22.02
CA CYS A 15 5.16 -20.59 22.86
C CYS A 15 5.92 -19.36 22.38
N ASN A 16 6.14 -19.21 21.07
CA ASN A 16 6.77 -18.03 20.48
C ASN A 16 5.95 -16.75 20.75
N THR A 17 4.62 -16.84 20.62
CA THR A 17 3.70 -15.73 20.93
C THR A 17 3.77 -15.35 22.41
N LEU A 18 3.83 -16.33 23.29
CA LEU A 18 3.98 -16.11 24.74
C LEU A 18 5.30 -15.41 25.06
N PHE A 19 6.41 -15.90 24.51
CA PHE A 19 7.74 -15.28 24.72
C PHE A 19 7.76 -13.83 24.19
N ALA A 20 7.17 -13.58 23.03
CA ALA A 20 7.03 -12.23 22.50
C ALA A 20 6.23 -11.30 23.43
N ALA A 21 5.24 -11.82 24.14
CA ALA A 21 4.47 -11.05 25.11
C ALA A 21 5.22 -10.79 26.43
N LEU A 22 6.05 -11.74 26.88
CA LEU A 22 6.66 -11.73 28.22
C LEU A 22 8.13 -11.30 28.27
N ALA A 23 8.84 -11.28 27.14
CA ALA A 23 10.23 -10.85 27.06
C ALA A 23 10.37 -9.41 26.58
N ASN A 24 11.37 -8.69 27.06
CA ASN A 24 11.80 -7.40 26.57
C ASN A 24 13.34 -7.41 26.46
N SER A 25 13.94 -6.30 25.98
CA SER A 25 15.40 -6.12 25.95
C SER A 25 15.80 -4.75 26.46
N VAL A 26 16.77 -4.71 27.36
CA VAL A 26 17.39 -3.48 27.88
C VAL A 26 18.89 -3.61 27.64
N ASP A 27 19.44 -2.73 26.81
CA ASP A 27 20.87 -2.73 26.45
C ASP A 27 21.39 -4.08 25.94
N GLY A 28 20.53 -4.80 25.20
CA GLY A 28 20.83 -6.14 24.67
C GLY A 28 20.62 -7.29 25.68
N ILE A 29 20.23 -6.99 26.92
CA ILE A 29 19.96 -7.98 27.95
C ILE A 29 18.47 -8.26 28.00
N PRO A 30 18.04 -9.54 27.86
CA PRO A 30 16.64 -9.92 28.03
C PRO A 30 16.13 -9.59 29.45
N THR A 31 14.96 -8.99 29.50
CA THR A 31 14.27 -8.62 30.75
C THR A 31 12.82 -9.05 30.67
N ARG A 32 12.18 -9.18 31.83
CA ARG A 32 10.76 -9.55 31.92
C ARG A 32 9.85 -8.39 31.51
N ARG A 33 8.69 -8.75 30.99
CA ARG A 33 7.58 -7.87 30.66
C ARG A 33 6.29 -8.51 31.19
N SER A 34 5.39 -7.68 31.67
CA SER A 34 4.05 -8.12 32.08
C SER A 34 3.11 -8.12 30.87
N ALA A 35 2.30 -9.17 30.74
CA ALA A 35 1.29 -9.31 29.70
C ALA A 35 -0.09 -9.55 30.27
N CYS A 36 -1.12 -8.90 29.69
CA CYS A 36 -2.51 -9.07 30.12
C CYS A 36 -3.00 -10.48 29.81
N VAL A 37 -3.47 -11.20 30.83
CA VAL A 37 -3.96 -12.59 30.72
C VAL A 37 -5.15 -12.70 29.77
N ALA A 38 -6.06 -11.71 29.78
CA ALA A 38 -7.21 -11.72 28.89
C ALA A 38 -6.81 -11.71 27.39
N GLY A 39 -5.74 -10.99 27.05
CA GLY A 39 -5.19 -10.98 25.69
C GLY A 39 -4.54 -12.31 25.29
N LEU A 40 -4.00 -13.06 26.25
CA LEU A 40 -3.36 -14.36 26.02
C LEU A 40 -4.37 -15.53 25.94
N ARG A 41 -5.58 -15.40 26.49
CA ARG A 41 -6.59 -16.46 26.52
C ARG A 41 -7.44 -16.60 25.27
N GLY A 42 -7.27 -15.75 24.28
CA GLY A 42 -8.01 -15.82 23.01
C GLY A 42 -7.65 -17.04 22.13
N ASP A 43 -6.49 -17.64 22.39
CA ASP A 43 -6.00 -18.85 21.73
C ASP A 43 -5.94 -20.00 22.76
N GLY A 44 -6.55 -21.15 22.46
CA GLY A 44 -6.62 -22.29 23.36
C GLY A 44 -5.25 -22.88 23.70
N ASN A 45 -4.30 -22.91 22.76
CA ASN A 45 -2.95 -23.42 23.00
C ASN A 45 -2.15 -22.44 23.88
N LEU A 46 -2.35 -21.15 23.65
CA LEU A 46 -1.71 -20.10 24.45
C LEU A 46 -2.24 -20.11 25.88
N ALA A 47 -3.57 -20.25 26.07
CA ALA A 47 -4.20 -20.41 27.40
C ALA A 47 -3.67 -21.62 28.13
N TYR A 48 -3.57 -22.76 27.44
CA TYR A 48 -2.99 -23.99 28.02
C TYR A 48 -1.54 -23.77 28.47
N LEU A 49 -0.70 -23.16 27.67
CA LEU A 49 0.70 -22.86 28.01
C LEU A 49 0.80 -21.94 29.24
N VAL A 50 -0.01 -20.90 29.30
CA VAL A 50 -0.04 -19.97 30.44
C VAL A 50 -0.38 -20.68 31.70
N ASP A 51 -1.46 -21.52 31.74
CA ASP A 51 -1.88 -22.22 32.91
C ASP A 51 -0.87 -23.32 33.33
N ALA A 52 -0.27 -24.02 32.38
CA ALA A 52 0.76 -25.03 32.64
C ALA A 52 2.04 -24.40 33.21
N LEU A 53 2.51 -23.27 32.66
CA LEU A 53 3.71 -22.60 33.16
C LEU A 53 3.48 -21.91 34.52
N ARG A 54 2.26 -21.45 34.81
CA ARG A 54 1.87 -21.00 36.17
C ARG A 54 1.97 -22.12 37.18
N THR A 55 1.41 -23.28 36.84
CA THR A 55 1.44 -24.45 37.71
C THR A 55 2.86 -24.91 38.05
N GLN A 56 3.80 -24.67 37.10
CA GLN A 56 5.22 -25.00 37.30
C GLN A 56 6.03 -23.85 37.94
N GLY A 57 5.40 -22.74 38.31
CA GLY A 57 6.07 -21.59 38.92
C GLY A 57 7.00 -20.81 37.98
N VAL A 58 6.87 -21.02 36.67
CA VAL A 58 7.63 -20.28 35.63
C VAL A 58 7.03 -18.92 35.39
N LEU A 59 5.69 -18.81 35.49
CA LEU A 59 4.95 -17.55 35.42
C LEU A 59 4.34 -17.21 36.78
N THR A 60 4.28 -15.91 37.07
CA THR A 60 3.62 -15.36 38.26
C THR A 60 2.59 -14.32 37.86
N ASP A 61 1.49 -14.25 38.64
CA ASP A 61 0.46 -13.22 38.44
C ASP A 61 0.89 -11.91 39.11
N THR A 62 0.55 -10.81 38.47
CA THR A 62 0.69 -9.44 39.02
C THR A 62 -0.67 -8.91 39.49
N GLU A 63 -0.68 -7.87 40.33
CA GLU A 63 -1.89 -7.31 40.96
C GLU A 63 -2.97 -6.84 39.96
N ASP A 64 -2.57 -6.53 38.70
CA ASP A 64 -3.47 -5.97 37.69
C ASP A 64 -4.04 -6.98 36.69
N GLY A 65 -4.03 -8.28 37.02
CA GLY A 65 -4.49 -9.33 36.10
C GLY A 65 -3.56 -9.59 34.93
N HIS A 66 -2.30 -9.24 35.09
CA HIS A 66 -1.22 -9.55 34.16
C HIS A 66 -0.42 -10.74 34.66
N VAL A 67 0.38 -11.30 33.75
CA VAL A 67 1.31 -12.39 34.03
C VAL A 67 2.71 -12.00 33.57
N GLU A 68 3.73 -12.41 34.31
CA GLU A 68 5.12 -12.20 33.95
C GLU A 68 5.97 -13.44 34.26
N ILE A 69 7.20 -13.48 33.73
CA ILE A 69 8.20 -14.49 34.06
C ILE A 69 8.59 -14.36 35.55
N ALA A 70 8.47 -15.42 36.31
CA ALA A 70 8.66 -15.39 37.78
C ALA A 70 10.06 -14.91 38.19
N HIS A 71 11.12 -15.34 37.48
CA HIS A 71 12.48 -15.00 37.78
C HIS A 71 13.28 -14.67 36.51
N GLU A 72 14.05 -13.58 36.54
CA GLU A 72 14.90 -13.17 35.38
C GLU A 72 15.99 -14.20 35.03
N THR A 73 16.40 -15.04 36.02
CA THR A 73 17.33 -16.14 35.78
C THR A 73 16.84 -17.14 34.73
N LEU A 74 15.51 -17.21 34.48
CA LEU A 74 14.95 -18.06 33.45
C LEU A 74 15.38 -17.66 32.03
N PHE A 75 15.71 -16.40 31.79
CA PHE A 75 16.28 -15.96 30.53
C PHE A 75 17.67 -16.56 30.24
N GLN A 76 18.36 -17.05 31.26
CA GLN A 76 19.68 -17.69 31.15
C GLN A 76 19.60 -19.21 31.27
N HIS A 77 18.67 -19.73 32.11
CA HIS A 77 18.63 -21.15 32.51
C HIS A 77 17.52 -21.92 31.82
N TRP A 78 16.58 -21.29 31.14
CA TRP A 78 15.62 -21.99 30.28
C TRP A 78 16.08 -21.92 28.85
N PRO A 79 16.70 -23.00 28.31
CA PRO A 79 17.39 -22.94 26.99
C PRO A 79 16.49 -22.45 25.86
N ARG A 80 15.23 -22.90 25.81
CA ARG A 80 14.26 -22.49 24.80
C ARG A 80 14.01 -20.98 24.82
N LEU A 81 13.81 -20.38 25.99
CA LEU A 81 13.60 -18.95 26.16
C LEU A 81 14.88 -18.16 25.82
N ALA A 82 16.03 -18.64 26.30
CA ALA A 82 17.32 -18.02 26.01
C ALA A 82 17.62 -17.98 24.51
N ASP A 83 17.47 -19.10 23.82
CA ASP A 83 17.66 -19.21 22.37
C ASP A 83 16.66 -18.36 21.61
N TRP A 84 15.41 -18.31 22.07
CA TRP A 84 14.39 -17.46 21.45
C TRP A 84 14.77 -15.98 21.60
N CYS A 85 15.15 -15.53 22.79
CA CYS A 85 15.58 -14.14 23.03
C CYS A 85 16.81 -13.76 22.19
N MET A 86 17.76 -14.67 22.07
CA MET A 86 18.96 -14.44 21.24
C MET A 86 18.60 -14.25 19.76
N ARG A 87 17.77 -15.13 19.22
CA ARG A 87 17.30 -15.03 17.82
C ARG A 87 16.47 -13.77 17.55
N HIS A 88 15.74 -13.27 18.56
CA HIS A 88 14.84 -12.11 18.41
C HIS A 88 15.38 -10.83 19.07
N ALA A 89 16.65 -10.80 19.47
CA ALA A 89 17.25 -9.66 20.21
C ALA A 89 17.05 -8.32 19.48
N ILE A 90 17.25 -8.29 18.14
CA ILE A 90 17.08 -7.08 17.32
C ILE A 90 15.63 -6.62 17.33
N PHE A 91 14.67 -7.55 17.23
CA PHE A 91 13.23 -7.23 17.23
C PHE A 91 12.75 -6.73 18.61
N LEU A 92 13.26 -7.33 19.70
CA LEU A 92 12.98 -6.88 21.07
C LEU A 92 13.50 -5.47 21.32
N ALA A 93 14.74 -5.18 20.89
CA ALA A 93 15.33 -3.83 20.99
C ALA A 93 14.51 -2.82 20.17
N ARG A 94 14.08 -3.18 18.96
CA ARG A 94 13.26 -2.33 18.10
C ARG A 94 11.90 -2.05 18.74
N ARG A 95 11.24 -3.06 19.33
CA ARG A 95 9.97 -2.87 20.02
C ARG A 95 10.09 -1.86 21.16
N ARG A 96 11.12 -1.99 22.00
CA ARG A 96 11.37 -1.04 23.07
C ARG A 96 11.59 0.39 22.58
N GLU A 97 12.36 0.55 21.50
CA GLU A 97 12.57 1.87 20.86
C GLU A 97 11.24 2.50 20.42
N VAL A 98 10.35 1.68 19.82
CA VAL A 98 9.00 2.10 19.38
C VAL A 98 8.14 2.51 20.59
N GLU A 99 8.08 1.68 21.63
CA GLU A 99 7.27 1.92 22.83
C GLU A 99 7.72 3.21 23.53
N GLN A 100 9.03 3.42 23.66
CA GLN A 100 9.58 4.66 24.24
C GLN A 100 9.24 5.87 23.39
N ALA A 101 9.46 5.80 22.07
CA ALA A 101 9.17 6.91 21.18
C ALA A 101 7.68 7.28 21.14
N ALA A 102 6.80 6.26 21.15
CA ALA A 102 5.36 6.48 21.23
C ALA A 102 4.94 7.15 22.56
N SER A 103 5.56 6.74 23.67
CA SER A 103 5.35 7.35 24.99
C SER A 103 5.80 8.82 25.03
N ASP A 104 6.99 9.11 24.50
CA ASP A 104 7.54 10.47 24.44
C ASP A 104 6.69 11.37 23.54
N TRP A 105 6.26 10.87 22.40
CA TRP A 105 5.34 11.57 21.50
C TRP A 105 4.01 11.89 22.18
N ARG A 106 3.40 10.89 22.84
CA ARG A 106 2.11 11.05 23.52
C ARG A 106 2.19 12.04 24.68
N SER A 107 3.25 11.95 25.51
CA SER A 107 3.40 12.78 26.70
C SER A 107 3.73 14.23 26.36
N SER A 108 4.49 14.47 25.28
CA SER A 108 4.87 15.83 24.87
C SER A 108 3.83 16.52 24.00
N GLY A 109 2.95 15.78 23.30
CA GLY A 109 2.06 16.30 22.27
C GLY A 109 2.79 16.89 21.05
N ASN A 110 4.11 16.70 20.96
CA ASN A 110 4.94 17.30 19.92
C ASN A 110 4.89 16.46 18.63
N ARG A 111 4.25 17.01 17.59
CA ARG A 111 4.15 16.36 16.27
C ARG A 111 5.50 16.07 15.61
N LEU A 112 6.55 16.81 15.95
CA LEU A 112 7.90 16.60 15.40
C LEU A 112 8.54 15.29 15.87
N LEU A 113 8.02 14.68 16.93
CA LEU A 113 8.46 13.36 17.40
C LEU A 113 7.79 12.20 16.65
N MET A 114 6.79 12.47 15.82
CA MET A 114 6.18 11.44 14.95
C MET A 114 7.23 10.92 13.96
N TRP A 115 7.29 9.61 13.83
CA TRP A 115 8.19 9.00 12.87
C TRP A 115 7.63 9.09 11.45
N GLY A 116 8.53 9.38 10.47
CA GLY A 116 8.21 9.21 9.05
C GLY A 116 8.20 7.74 8.64
N TRP A 117 7.66 7.47 7.46
CA TRP A 117 7.46 6.12 6.93
C TRP A 117 8.76 5.29 6.88
N GLU A 118 9.87 5.91 6.56
CA GLU A 118 11.20 5.30 6.49
C GLU A 118 11.63 4.65 7.82
N ARG A 119 11.12 5.18 8.95
CA ARG A 119 11.38 4.64 10.29
C ARG A 119 10.22 3.78 10.80
N GLN A 120 8.98 4.12 10.44
CA GLN A 120 7.79 3.34 10.80
C GLN A 120 7.81 1.94 10.16
N LYS A 121 8.10 1.85 8.86
CA LYS A 121 8.04 0.60 8.10
C LYS A 121 8.90 -0.51 8.70
N PRO A 122 10.23 -0.35 8.92
CA PRO A 122 11.04 -1.40 9.52
C PRO A 122 10.64 -1.73 10.97
N ALA A 123 10.04 -0.78 11.69
CA ALA A 123 9.51 -1.04 13.03
C ALA A 123 8.25 -1.90 12.98
N ILE A 124 7.32 -1.61 12.08
CA ILE A 124 6.10 -2.40 11.85
C ILE A 124 6.45 -3.82 11.43
N GLU A 125 7.36 -3.98 10.47
CA GLU A 125 7.83 -5.28 10.00
C GLU A 125 8.49 -6.09 11.13
N ALA A 126 9.30 -5.44 11.96
CA ALA A 126 9.93 -6.07 13.12
C ALA A 126 8.91 -6.53 14.18
N LEU A 127 7.90 -5.70 14.49
CA LEU A 127 6.83 -6.06 15.43
C LEU A 127 5.95 -7.17 14.89
N CYS A 128 5.66 -7.16 13.58
CA CYS A 128 4.92 -8.22 12.92
C CYS A 128 5.66 -9.57 13.01
N ALA A 129 6.97 -9.56 12.70
CA ALA A 129 7.83 -10.74 12.80
C ALA A 129 7.95 -11.26 14.26
N LEU A 130 8.11 -10.36 15.23
CA LEU A 130 8.18 -10.69 16.64
C LEU A 130 6.88 -11.37 17.13
N GLY A 131 5.72 -10.89 16.62
CA GLY A 131 4.42 -11.47 16.92
C GLY A 131 4.10 -12.75 16.16
N GLY A 132 4.98 -13.22 15.27
CA GLY A 132 4.72 -14.36 14.38
C GLY A 132 3.54 -14.12 13.44
N LEU A 133 3.28 -12.86 13.05
CA LEU A 133 2.15 -12.49 12.22
C LEU A 133 2.54 -12.54 10.74
N GLU A 134 1.72 -13.21 9.95
CA GLU A 134 1.81 -13.14 8.49
C GLU A 134 1.21 -11.81 7.99
N ALA A 135 1.90 -11.18 7.05
CA ALA A 135 1.42 -9.93 6.46
C ALA A 135 0.07 -10.13 5.78
N GLN A 136 -0.90 -9.29 6.12
CA GLN A 136 -2.24 -9.34 5.53
C GLN A 136 -2.25 -8.57 4.21
N HIS A 137 -2.46 -9.29 3.10
CA HIS A 137 -2.55 -8.66 1.78
C HIS A 137 -3.67 -7.63 1.73
N ASP A 138 -3.32 -6.43 1.23
CA ASP A 138 -4.28 -5.35 0.94
C ASP A 138 -4.22 -5.10 -0.58
N PRO A 139 -5.32 -5.36 -1.33
CA PRO A 139 -5.32 -5.29 -2.79
C PRO A 139 -5.11 -3.87 -3.35
N GLU A 140 -5.30 -2.84 -2.51
CA GLU A 140 -5.14 -1.44 -2.91
C GLU A 140 -3.68 -0.94 -2.81
N PHE A 141 -2.80 -1.74 -2.21
CA PHE A 141 -1.42 -1.34 -1.94
C PHE A 141 -0.42 -2.40 -2.37
N THR A 142 0.76 -1.94 -2.77
CA THR A 142 1.88 -2.80 -3.17
C THR A 142 3.00 -2.84 -2.10
N ASP A 143 2.95 -1.99 -1.08
CA ASP A 143 4.00 -1.89 -0.06
C ASP A 143 3.84 -2.98 1.03
N PRO A 144 4.85 -3.87 1.20
CA PRO A 144 4.82 -4.92 2.22
C PRO A 144 4.67 -4.40 3.66
N GLY A 145 5.17 -3.20 3.96
CA GLY A 145 5.02 -2.58 5.28
C GLY A 145 3.56 -2.24 5.60
N ILE A 146 2.76 -1.87 4.58
CA ILE A 146 1.32 -1.66 4.76
C ILE A 146 0.61 -3.00 5.02
N HIS A 147 1.00 -4.06 4.32
CA HIS A 147 0.48 -5.42 4.56
C HIS A 147 0.81 -5.90 5.98
N ALA A 148 2.04 -5.67 6.45
CA ALA A 148 2.43 -5.96 7.83
C ALA A 148 1.62 -5.13 8.84
N TRP A 149 1.39 -3.84 8.56
CA TRP A 149 0.53 -2.99 9.38
C TRP A 149 -0.89 -3.53 9.49
N ARG A 150 -1.50 -4.01 8.40
CA ARG A 150 -2.84 -4.59 8.41
C ARG A 150 -2.95 -5.78 9.37
N ALA A 151 -1.93 -6.62 9.42
CA ALA A 151 -1.87 -7.75 10.36
C ALA A 151 -1.65 -7.30 11.83
N LEU A 152 -0.84 -6.25 12.02
CA LEU A 152 -0.37 -5.81 13.35
C LEU A 152 -1.37 -4.91 14.08
N GLN A 153 -2.06 -4.00 13.38
CA GLN A 153 -2.82 -2.88 13.97
C GLN A 153 -3.85 -3.31 15.04
N GLY A 154 -4.48 -4.47 14.86
CA GLY A 154 -5.45 -5.02 15.82
C GLY A 154 -4.84 -5.54 17.12
N ARG A 155 -3.50 -5.69 17.18
CA ARG A 155 -2.75 -6.17 18.33
C ARG A 155 -2.08 -5.05 19.14
N LEU A 156 -2.11 -3.83 18.63
CA LEU A 156 -1.52 -2.65 19.26
C LEU A 156 -2.54 -1.92 20.14
N ASP A 157 -2.06 -1.36 21.23
CA ASP A 157 -2.83 -0.36 21.97
C ASP A 157 -3.04 0.92 21.12
N GLU A 158 -3.91 1.80 21.58
CA GLU A 158 -4.31 2.99 20.83
C GLU A 158 -3.12 3.95 20.59
N ALA A 159 -2.21 4.07 21.56
CA ALA A 159 -1.04 4.97 21.44
C ALA A 159 -0.07 4.48 20.38
N LEU A 160 0.30 3.19 20.43
CA LEU A 160 1.17 2.56 19.43
C LEU A 160 0.53 2.54 18.07
N ARG A 161 -0.78 2.25 17.99
CA ARG A 161 -1.53 2.26 16.73
C ARG A 161 -1.52 3.64 16.08
N SER A 162 -1.73 4.70 16.86
CA SER A 162 -1.69 6.07 16.37
C SER A 162 -0.28 6.48 15.95
N PHE A 163 0.73 6.12 16.74
CA PHE A 163 2.12 6.46 16.48
C PHE A 163 2.71 5.75 15.25
N LEU A 164 2.38 4.47 15.07
CA LEU A 164 2.85 3.63 13.94
C LEU A 164 1.92 3.65 12.74
N ARG A 165 0.84 4.43 12.76
CA ARG A 165 -0.04 4.53 11.58
C ARG A 165 0.78 4.92 10.35
N PRO A 166 0.79 4.08 9.28
CA PRO A 166 1.61 4.34 8.10
C PRO A 166 1.36 5.73 7.52
N GLU A 167 2.42 6.53 7.42
CA GLU A 167 2.34 7.88 6.85
C GLU A 167 1.65 7.90 5.48
N PRO A 168 1.91 6.96 4.53
CA PRO A 168 1.20 6.95 3.26
C PRO A 168 -0.32 6.83 3.41
N LEU A 169 -0.81 6.02 4.35
CA LEU A 169 -2.24 5.87 4.60
C LEU A 169 -2.85 7.15 5.18
N ALA A 170 -2.13 7.84 6.07
CA ALA A 170 -2.57 9.10 6.64
C ALA A 170 -2.65 10.20 5.55
N LEU A 171 -1.66 10.27 4.66
CA LEU A 171 -1.65 11.20 3.53
C LEU A 171 -2.80 10.94 2.54
N LEU A 172 -3.07 9.67 2.23
CA LEU A 172 -4.17 9.30 1.32
C LEU A 172 -5.55 9.57 1.93
N GLU A 173 -5.67 9.49 3.26
CA GLU A 173 -6.92 9.86 3.94
C GLU A 173 -7.11 11.38 3.96
N GLU A 174 -6.04 12.15 4.17
CA GLU A 174 -6.09 13.60 4.07
C GLU A 174 -6.53 14.07 2.67
N LEU A 175 -6.12 13.39 1.60
CA LEU A 175 -6.60 13.68 0.23
C LEU A 175 -8.10 13.54 0.05
N ARG A 176 -8.77 12.69 0.86
CA ARG A 176 -10.23 12.48 0.79
C ARG A 176 -11.03 13.57 1.49
N GLN A 177 -10.36 14.44 2.25
CA GLN A 177 -11.02 15.54 2.92
C GLN A 177 -11.32 16.66 1.93
N ASP A 178 -12.54 17.21 1.99
CA ASP A 178 -13.01 18.21 1.05
C ASP A 178 -12.28 19.56 1.19
N ASP A 179 -11.70 19.83 2.37
CA ASP A 179 -10.96 21.06 2.69
C ASP A 179 -9.46 21.00 2.37
N THR A 180 -8.94 19.85 1.88
CA THR A 180 -7.54 19.73 1.48
C THR A 180 -7.27 20.61 0.25
N SER A 181 -6.49 21.68 0.43
CA SER A 181 -6.20 22.65 -0.64
C SER A 181 -5.40 22.05 -1.80
N PRO A 182 -5.46 22.61 -3.02
CA PRO A 182 -4.68 22.15 -4.16
C PRO A 182 -3.17 22.11 -3.90
N VAL A 183 -2.63 23.12 -3.22
CA VAL A 183 -1.21 23.16 -2.85
C VAL A 183 -0.86 22.01 -1.90
N ARG A 184 -1.71 21.75 -0.91
CA ARG A 184 -1.50 20.63 0.02
C ARG A 184 -1.60 19.28 -0.70
N ARG A 185 -2.50 19.11 -1.67
CA ARG A 185 -2.58 17.92 -2.51
C ARG A 185 -1.28 17.69 -3.29
N GLU A 186 -0.70 18.75 -3.85
CA GLU A 186 0.59 18.67 -4.52
C GLU A 186 1.73 18.25 -3.55
N ASP A 187 1.79 18.83 -2.34
CA ASP A 187 2.77 18.44 -1.32
C ASP A 187 2.63 16.97 -0.92
N ILE A 188 1.38 16.49 -0.76
CA ILE A 188 1.10 15.08 -0.50
C ILE A 188 1.60 14.22 -1.66
N GLY A 189 1.32 14.61 -2.90
CA GLY A 189 1.80 13.89 -4.09
C GLY A 189 3.32 13.79 -4.16
N ARG A 190 4.04 14.87 -3.84
CA ARG A 190 5.51 14.88 -3.74
C ARG A 190 6.01 13.96 -2.62
N ARG A 191 5.34 13.98 -1.47
CA ARG A 191 5.73 13.10 -0.36
C ARG A 191 5.48 11.64 -0.71
N LEU A 192 4.33 11.28 -1.29
CA LEU A 192 4.06 9.93 -1.79
C LEU A 192 5.11 9.49 -2.83
N ASN A 193 5.50 10.39 -3.74
CA ASN A 193 6.57 10.10 -4.70
C ASN A 193 7.91 9.76 -4.04
N SER A 194 8.25 10.43 -2.92
CA SER A 194 9.50 10.18 -2.19
C SER A 194 9.48 8.87 -1.38
N LEU A 195 8.28 8.30 -1.10
CA LEU A 195 8.08 7.12 -0.27
C LEU A 195 8.08 5.76 -0.96
N PRO A 196 8.47 5.53 -2.13
CA PRO A 196 7.78 5.41 -3.38
C PRO A 196 6.27 5.15 -3.24
N ASP A 197 5.44 5.79 -4.07
CA ASP A 197 3.98 5.74 -3.97
C ASP A 197 3.45 4.30 -3.86
N PRO A 198 2.80 3.92 -2.75
CA PRO A 198 2.44 2.53 -2.49
C PRO A 198 1.12 2.09 -3.14
N ARG A 199 0.39 3.01 -3.79
CA ARG A 199 -0.91 2.71 -4.40
C ARG A 199 -0.76 1.75 -5.56
N LYS A 200 -1.64 0.74 -5.61
CA LYS A 200 -1.75 -0.13 -6.76
C LYS A 200 -2.11 0.66 -8.01
N GLY A 201 -1.45 0.35 -9.12
CA GLY A 201 -1.68 1.02 -10.39
C GLY A 201 -0.83 2.27 -10.63
N VAL A 202 0.06 2.65 -9.71
CA VAL A 202 0.93 3.84 -9.83
C VAL A 202 2.40 3.46 -10.08
N GLY A 203 2.85 2.34 -9.55
CA GLY A 203 4.24 1.90 -9.56
C GLY A 203 4.54 0.73 -10.48
N LEU A 204 5.47 -0.10 -10.03
CA LEU A 204 5.88 -1.34 -10.68
C LEU A 204 5.61 -2.53 -9.76
N ASP A 205 5.40 -3.70 -10.34
CA ASP A 205 5.34 -4.96 -9.61
C ASP A 205 6.74 -5.45 -9.18
N ALA A 206 6.79 -6.59 -8.49
CA ALA A 206 8.04 -7.18 -8.00
C ALA A 206 9.00 -7.61 -9.14
N ARG A 207 8.53 -7.73 -10.38
CA ARG A 207 9.32 -8.04 -11.57
C ARG A 207 9.84 -6.79 -12.27
N GLY A 208 9.47 -5.59 -11.80
CA GLY A 208 9.80 -4.32 -12.45
C GLY A 208 8.89 -3.97 -13.63
N VAL A 209 7.78 -4.70 -13.80
CA VAL A 209 6.77 -4.43 -14.85
C VAL A 209 5.75 -3.42 -14.31
N PRO A 210 5.19 -2.52 -15.13
CA PRO A 210 4.11 -1.61 -14.71
C PRO A 210 2.97 -2.35 -14.01
N ASP A 211 2.71 -1.99 -12.75
CA ASP A 211 1.53 -2.43 -12.04
C ASP A 211 0.34 -1.57 -12.50
N ILE A 212 -0.63 -2.16 -13.16
CA ILE A 212 -1.82 -1.47 -13.64
C ILE A 212 -3.03 -1.93 -12.84
N ALA A 213 -3.70 -1.02 -12.17
CA ALA A 213 -5.01 -1.28 -11.57
C ALA A 213 -6.08 -1.15 -12.65
N TRP A 214 -6.67 -2.27 -13.02
CA TRP A 214 -7.67 -2.34 -14.08
C TRP A 214 -9.08 -2.21 -13.52
N GLU A 215 -9.88 -1.32 -14.12
CA GLU A 215 -11.32 -1.19 -13.89
C GLU A 215 -12.10 -1.80 -15.04
N THR A 216 -13.03 -2.70 -14.74
CA THR A 216 -13.87 -3.32 -15.76
C THR A 216 -14.99 -2.38 -16.20
N VAL A 217 -15.16 -2.23 -17.51
CA VAL A 217 -16.21 -1.46 -18.15
C VAL A 217 -17.15 -2.42 -18.85
N ASP A 218 -18.25 -2.74 -18.18
CA ASP A 218 -19.28 -3.58 -18.77
C ASP A 218 -20.08 -2.79 -19.81
N VAL A 219 -20.21 -3.40 -20.97
CA VAL A 219 -21.04 -2.87 -22.07
C VAL A 219 -22.31 -3.70 -22.13
N PRO A 220 -23.51 -3.06 -22.15
CA PRO A 220 -24.78 -3.77 -22.20
C PRO A 220 -24.90 -4.72 -23.39
N GLU A 221 -25.72 -5.76 -23.26
CA GLU A 221 -26.07 -6.62 -24.37
C GLU A 221 -26.69 -5.79 -25.52
N GLY A 222 -26.18 -5.96 -26.73
CA GLY A 222 -26.53 -5.12 -27.90
C GLY A 222 -25.61 -3.89 -28.07
N GLY A 223 -24.66 -3.66 -27.15
CA GLY A 223 -23.67 -2.58 -27.24
C GLY A 223 -24.14 -1.26 -26.63
N ALA A 224 -23.19 -0.36 -26.43
CA ALA A 224 -23.42 1.00 -25.96
C ALA A 224 -23.21 2.00 -27.11
N VAL A 225 -24.07 2.98 -27.23
CA VAL A 225 -23.96 4.02 -28.27
C VAL A 225 -23.45 5.31 -27.61
N VAL A 226 -22.36 5.83 -28.17
CA VAL A 226 -21.74 7.11 -27.78
C VAL A 226 -21.94 8.09 -28.91
N THR A 227 -22.36 9.32 -28.58
CA THR A 227 -22.43 10.41 -29.55
C THR A 227 -21.20 11.29 -29.37
N LEU A 228 -20.31 11.26 -30.37
CA LEU A 228 -19.13 12.11 -30.39
C LEU A 228 -19.52 13.54 -30.76
N GLN A 229 -18.88 14.52 -30.12
CA GLN A 229 -19.07 15.96 -30.35
C GLN A 229 -18.30 16.41 -31.60
N THR A 230 -18.50 15.70 -32.73
CA THR A 230 -17.95 16.06 -34.03
C THR A 230 -18.94 16.91 -34.83
N GLU A 231 -18.51 17.55 -35.92
CA GLU A 231 -19.39 18.29 -36.86
C GLU A 231 -19.41 17.62 -38.22
N PRO A 232 -20.49 16.90 -38.61
CA PRO A 232 -21.70 16.61 -37.81
C PRO A 232 -21.46 15.59 -36.68
N PRO A 233 -22.30 15.56 -35.63
CA PRO A 233 -22.19 14.58 -34.56
C PRO A 233 -22.23 13.14 -35.08
N GLN A 234 -21.32 12.29 -34.60
CA GLN A 234 -21.23 10.88 -35.01
C GLN A 234 -21.66 9.96 -33.87
N GLN A 235 -22.48 8.95 -34.21
CA GLN A 235 -22.81 7.89 -33.29
C GLN A 235 -21.90 6.69 -33.54
N VAL A 236 -21.20 6.27 -32.50
CA VAL A 236 -20.31 5.10 -32.52
C VAL A 236 -20.80 4.08 -31.51
N ARG A 237 -20.76 2.79 -31.87
CA ARG A 237 -21.17 1.69 -31.01
C ARG A 237 -19.95 1.00 -30.41
N ILE A 238 -19.91 0.91 -29.08
CA ILE A 238 -19.01 0.04 -28.33
C ILE A 238 -19.70 -1.33 -28.23
N SER A 239 -19.10 -2.37 -28.78
CA SER A 239 -19.73 -3.70 -28.92
C SER A 239 -19.26 -4.73 -27.90
N ARG A 240 -18.19 -4.44 -27.13
CA ARG A 240 -17.57 -5.37 -26.20
C ARG A 240 -17.18 -4.65 -24.92
N SER A 241 -17.31 -5.35 -23.79
CA SER A 241 -16.74 -4.93 -22.51
C SER A 241 -15.22 -4.85 -22.61
N PHE A 242 -14.61 -3.95 -21.86
CA PHE A 242 -13.17 -3.72 -21.85
C PHE A 242 -12.69 -3.36 -20.44
N ARG A 243 -11.38 -3.29 -20.26
CA ARG A 243 -10.79 -2.79 -19.03
C ARG A 243 -10.06 -1.48 -19.31
N ILE A 244 -10.13 -0.54 -18.37
CA ILE A 244 -9.40 0.72 -18.41
C ILE A 244 -8.52 0.83 -17.19
N ALA A 245 -7.35 1.47 -17.31
CA ALA A 245 -6.49 1.74 -16.18
C ALA A 245 -7.17 2.74 -15.22
N ARG A 246 -7.05 2.51 -13.91
CA ARG A 246 -7.56 3.41 -12.86
C ARG A 246 -6.93 4.79 -12.93
N TYR A 247 -5.66 4.86 -13.28
CA TYR A 247 -4.86 6.08 -13.40
C TYR A 247 -4.23 6.18 -14.79
N PRO A 248 -3.92 7.41 -15.25
CA PRO A 248 -3.02 7.59 -16.37
C PRO A 248 -1.68 6.90 -16.12
N VAL A 249 -1.02 6.44 -17.21
CA VAL A 249 0.33 5.84 -17.10
C VAL A 249 1.29 6.84 -16.49
N THR A 250 2.04 6.41 -15.46
CA THR A 250 2.97 7.26 -14.74
C THR A 250 4.36 7.27 -15.38
N TRP A 251 5.16 8.29 -15.07
CA TRP A 251 6.57 8.31 -15.45
C TRP A 251 7.34 7.10 -14.96
N ARG A 252 7.03 6.58 -13.76
CA ARG A 252 7.67 5.38 -13.24
C ARG A 252 7.42 4.17 -14.13
N GLN A 253 6.18 4.01 -14.57
CA GLN A 253 5.76 2.92 -15.45
C GLN A 253 6.36 3.04 -16.84
N TYR A 254 6.34 4.24 -17.42
CA TYR A 254 6.91 4.48 -18.74
C TYR A 254 8.44 4.34 -18.74
N LYS A 255 9.12 4.78 -17.67
CA LYS A 255 10.57 4.58 -17.51
C LYS A 255 10.96 3.10 -17.50
N ALA A 256 10.12 2.20 -17.00
CA ALA A 256 10.38 0.75 -17.06
C ALA A 256 10.49 0.26 -18.50
N PHE A 257 9.60 0.72 -19.40
CA PHE A 257 9.70 0.46 -20.84
C PHE A 257 10.99 1.01 -21.45
N VAL A 258 11.35 2.26 -21.11
CA VAL A 258 12.55 2.90 -21.65
C VAL A 258 13.85 2.21 -21.19
N ALA A 259 13.85 1.63 -19.99
CA ALA A 259 15.03 1.05 -19.32
C ALA A 259 15.14 -0.49 -19.45
N ALA A 260 14.11 -1.18 -19.94
CA ALA A 260 14.12 -2.63 -20.10
C ALA A 260 15.19 -3.09 -21.10
N ASP A 261 15.70 -4.32 -20.95
CA ASP A 261 16.73 -4.90 -21.84
C ASP A 261 16.22 -5.04 -23.29
N ASP A 262 14.94 -5.39 -23.46
CA ASP A 262 14.18 -5.41 -24.71
C ASP A 262 13.49 -4.06 -25.00
N CYS A 263 14.11 -3.02 -24.60
CA CYS A 263 13.68 -1.66 -24.31
C CYS A 263 13.07 -0.87 -25.50
N TYR A 264 12.88 0.43 -25.25
CA TYR A 264 12.44 1.47 -26.19
C TYR A 264 13.12 1.38 -27.58
N ARG A 265 14.35 0.88 -27.66
CA ARG A 265 15.11 0.73 -28.94
C ARG A 265 14.78 -0.57 -29.69
N ASN A 266 14.06 -1.52 -29.11
CA ASN A 266 13.67 -2.74 -29.83
C ASN A 266 12.60 -2.42 -30.88
N ARG A 267 12.98 -2.57 -32.16
CA ARG A 267 12.14 -2.23 -33.30
C ARG A 267 10.85 -3.04 -33.42
N GLU A 268 10.77 -4.17 -32.75
CA GLU A 268 9.57 -5.01 -32.74
C GLU A 268 8.36 -4.24 -32.18
N TRP A 269 8.56 -3.45 -31.14
CA TRP A 269 7.48 -2.66 -30.55
C TRP A 269 7.01 -1.50 -31.44
N TRP A 270 7.84 -1.13 -32.44
CA TRP A 270 7.63 0.00 -33.33
C TRP A 270 7.18 -0.41 -34.74
N GLU A 271 6.85 -1.69 -34.97
CA GLU A 271 6.40 -2.14 -36.29
C GLU A 271 5.23 -1.30 -36.81
N GLY A 272 5.41 -0.63 -37.96
CA GLY A 272 4.43 0.30 -38.54
C GLY A 272 4.21 1.60 -37.76
N LEU A 273 5.09 1.94 -36.81
CA LEU A 273 5.07 3.19 -36.06
C LEU A 273 6.33 4.02 -36.38
N GLU A 274 6.21 5.34 -36.21
CA GLU A 274 7.37 6.23 -36.26
C GLU A 274 8.16 6.10 -34.95
N HIS A 275 9.46 5.92 -35.07
CA HIS A 275 10.36 5.72 -33.93
C HIS A 275 11.41 6.82 -33.86
N GLU A 276 11.45 7.52 -32.74
CA GLU A 276 12.56 8.38 -32.37
C GLU A 276 13.58 7.62 -31.54
N GLU A 277 14.89 7.88 -31.73
CA GLU A 277 15.95 7.14 -31.03
C GLU A 277 15.96 7.37 -29.52
N GLN A 278 15.32 8.44 -29.05
CA GLN A 278 15.24 8.81 -27.64
C GLN A 278 13.86 9.35 -27.29
N PRO A 279 13.34 9.05 -26.09
CA PRO A 279 12.12 9.66 -25.60
C PRO A 279 12.26 11.18 -25.54
N GLY A 280 11.16 11.89 -25.80
CA GLY A 280 11.09 13.34 -25.75
C GLY A 280 11.55 13.94 -24.40
N PRO A 281 11.91 15.24 -24.39
CA PRO A 281 12.43 15.91 -23.20
C PRO A 281 11.38 15.94 -22.08
N ARG A 282 11.82 15.70 -20.84
CA ARG A 282 10.98 15.73 -19.64
C ARG A 282 10.81 17.16 -19.15
N GLN A 283 9.56 17.55 -18.89
CA GLN A 283 9.25 18.85 -18.30
C GLN A 283 9.12 18.78 -16.77
N TRP A 284 8.59 17.67 -16.24
CA TRP A 284 8.38 17.42 -14.81
C TRP A 284 8.81 16.00 -14.47
N ASP A 285 9.80 15.82 -13.61
CA ASP A 285 10.40 14.49 -13.34
C ASP A 285 9.99 13.91 -11.97
N PHE A 286 8.69 13.75 -11.74
CA PHE A 286 8.17 13.00 -10.59
C PHE A 286 7.63 11.65 -11.05
N ALA A 287 8.05 10.59 -10.35
CA ALA A 287 7.78 9.23 -10.78
C ALA A 287 6.28 8.86 -10.78
N ASN A 288 5.49 9.44 -9.88
CA ASN A 288 4.04 9.21 -9.75
C ASN A 288 3.17 10.21 -10.55
N HIS A 289 3.77 11.10 -11.33
CA HIS A 289 3.04 11.98 -12.24
C HIS A 289 2.67 11.25 -13.54
N PRO A 290 1.62 11.68 -14.26
CA PRO A 290 1.30 11.13 -15.56
C PRO A 290 2.45 11.39 -16.53
N VAL A 291 2.72 10.45 -17.43
CA VAL A 291 3.69 10.66 -18.50
C VAL A 291 3.14 11.68 -19.49
N ILE A 292 3.95 12.68 -19.83
CA ILE A 292 3.63 13.72 -20.79
C ILE A 292 4.77 13.86 -21.82
N ASN A 293 4.54 14.59 -22.91
CA ASN A 293 5.50 14.79 -24.00
C ASN A 293 5.92 13.46 -24.67
N VAL A 294 4.96 12.54 -24.79
CA VAL A 294 5.09 11.31 -25.57
C VAL A 294 4.15 11.39 -26.77
N SER A 295 4.60 10.89 -27.92
CA SER A 295 3.77 10.82 -29.11
C SER A 295 2.76 9.68 -29.01
N TRP A 296 1.78 9.65 -29.90
CA TRP A 296 0.89 8.50 -30.05
C TRP A 296 1.66 7.23 -30.38
N HIS A 297 2.73 7.32 -31.18
CA HIS A 297 3.60 6.19 -31.52
C HIS A 297 4.33 5.64 -30.29
N ASP A 298 4.85 6.52 -29.42
CA ASP A 298 5.47 6.15 -28.14
C ASP A 298 4.49 5.39 -27.25
N ALA A 299 3.27 5.89 -27.11
CA ALA A 299 2.23 5.27 -26.31
C ALA A 299 1.80 3.90 -26.85
N MET A 300 1.71 3.76 -28.18
CA MET A 300 1.39 2.47 -28.82
C MET A 300 2.51 1.46 -28.66
N ALA A 301 3.79 1.88 -28.79
CA ALA A 301 4.93 1.00 -28.55
C ALA A 301 4.99 0.54 -27.09
N PHE A 302 4.76 1.43 -26.13
CA PHE A 302 4.62 1.09 -24.73
C PHE A 302 3.50 0.06 -24.48
N CYS A 303 2.33 0.24 -25.08
CA CYS A 303 1.21 -0.70 -24.95
C CYS A 303 1.55 -2.10 -25.49
N ARG A 304 2.25 -2.19 -26.62
CA ARG A 304 2.70 -3.46 -27.19
C ARG A 304 3.70 -4.16 -26.29
N TRP A 305 4.72 -3.43 -25.83
CA TRP A 305 5.69 -3.94 -24.85
C TRP A 305 4.99 -4.44 -23.59
N LEU A 306 4.09 -3.67 -23.01
CA LEU A 306 3.35 -4.05 -21.82
C LEU A 306 2.49 -5.30 -22.03
N THR A 307 1.87 -5.45 -23.21
CA THR A 307 1.11 -6.65 -23.58
C THR A 307 2.00 -7.90 -23.52
N GLY A 308 3.24 -7.82 -24.02
CA GLY A 308 4.18 -8.93 -23.99
C GLY A 308 4.67 -9.31 -22.58
N HIS A 309 4.57 -8.38 -21.60
CA HIS A 309 5.07 -8.59 -20.23
C HIS A 309 3.96 -8.93 -19.22
N LEU A 310 2.70 -8.73 -19.57
CA LEU A 310 1.55 -9.08 -18.76
C LEU A 310 0.96 -10.43 -19.21
N ASN A 311 0.54 -11.24 -18.24
CA ASN A 311 -0.25 -12.45 -18.56
C ASN A 311 -1.73 -12.06 -18.70
N LEU A 312 -2.18 -11.84 -19.93
CA LEU A 312 -3.49 -11.27 -20.23
C LEU A 312 -4.47 -12.25 -20.89
N ASP A 313 -4.16 -13.57 -20.92
CA ASP A 313 -5.03 -14.62 -21.47
C ASP A 313 -5.56 -14.29 -22.87
N GLY A 314 -4.71 -13.69 -23.74
CA GLY A 314 -5.04 -13.31 -25.11
C GLY A 314 -5.64 -11.90 -25.27
N GLU A 315 -5.82 -11.15 -24.20
CA GLU A 315 -6.15 -9.71 -24.29
C GLU A 315 -4.91 -8.88 -24.63
N VAL A 316 -5.13 -7.68 -25.11
CA VAL A 316 -4.06 -6.74 -25.48
C VAL A 316 -4.23 -5.40 -24.78
N VAL A 317 -3.12 -4.81 -24.35
CA VAL A 317 -3.07 -3.43 -23.89
C VAL A 317 -3.00 -2.50 -25.11
N ARG A 318 -3.81 -1.48 -25.11
CA ARG A 318 -3.83 -0.44 -26.14
C ARG A 318 -4.32 0.88 -25.57
N LEU A 319 -4.13 1.97 -26.29
CA LEU A 319 -4.84 3.20 -25.96
C LEU A 319 -6.36 3.00 -26.07
N PRO A 320 -7.15 3.60 -25.18
CA PRO A 320 -8.60 3.65 -25.36
C PRO A 320 -8.93 4.41 -26.66
N THR A 321 -9.99 4.03 -27.31
CA THR A 321 -10.56 4.86 -28.39
C THR A 321 -11.24 6.10 -27.77
N GLU A 322 -11.46 7.13 -28.58
CA GLU A 322 -12.14 8.34 -28.14
C GLU A 322 -13.51 8.03 -27.51
N TRP A 323 -14.30 7.14 -28.15
CA TRP A 323 -15.63 6.78 -27.65
C TRP A 323 -15.58 5.89 -26.39
N GLU A 324 -14.57 5.04 -26.19
CA GLU A 324 -14.35 4.28 -24.96
C GLU A 324 -13.99 5.24 -23.81
N TRP A 325 -13.08 6.18 -24.06
CA TRP A 325 -12.70 7.19 -23.09
C TRP A 325 -13.90 8.06 -22.70
N GLN A 326 -14.64 8.59 -23.69
CA GLN A 326 -15.83 9.41 -23.47
C GLN A 326 -16.90 8.63 -22.70
N TRP A 327 -17.13 7.34 -23.03
CA TRP A 327 -18.08 6.48 -22.30
C TRP A 327 -17.75 6.39 -20.83
N VAL A 328 -16.48 6.22 -20.47
CA VAL A 328 -16.04 6.17 -19.08
C VAL A 328 -16.19 7.55 -18.42
N ALA A 329 -15.72 8.61 -19.07
CA ALA A 329 -15.75 9.96 -18.54
C ALA A 329 -17.16 10.48 -18.27
N GLN A 330 -18.15 10.08 -19.06
CA GLN A 330 -19.55 10.50 -18.88
C GLN A 330 -20.38 9.54 -17.99
N ALA A 331 -19.75 8.59 -17.29
CA ALA A 331 -20.38 7.52 -16.51
C ALA A 331 -21.39 6.70 -17.36
N GLY A 332 -20.96 6.25 -18.51
CA GLY A 332 -21.74 5.38 -19.38
C GLY A 332 -23.02 6.03 -19.90
N ALA A 333 -24.14 5.33 -19.73
CA ALA A 333 -25.45 5.80 -20.19
C ALA A 333 -25.98 7.01 -19.42
N ALA A 334 -25.37 7.36 -18.26
CA ALA A 334 -25.79 8.53 -17.49
C ALA A 334 -25.49 9.85 -18.21
N GLY A 335 -24.54 9.86 -19.15
CA GLY A 335 -24.23 11.01 -20.00
C GLY A 335 -23.83 12.26 -19.22
N LEU A 336 -23.07 12.07 -18.12
CA LEU A 336 -22.69 13.17 -17.23
C LEU A 336 -21.75 14.15 -17.95
N ARG A 337 -21.86 15.43 -17.58
CA ARG A 337 -20.99 16.49 -18.11
C ARG A 337 -19.55 16.37 -17.62
N PHE A 338 -19.36 15.91 -16.38
CA PHE A 338 -18.07 15.66 -15.73
C PHE A 338 -18.07 14.23 -15.17
N PRO A 339 -16.90 13.60 -15.00
CA PRO A 339 -16.81 12.23 -14.48
C PRO A 339 -17.54 12.04 -13.14
N TRP A 340 -17.55 13.05 -12.30
CA TRP A 340 -18.16 13.05 -10.96
C TRP A 340 -19.63 13.51 -10.91
N GLY A 341 -20.19 14.09 -11.98
CA GLY A 341 -21.58 14.57 -11.97
C GLY A 341 -21.89 15.66 -13.00
N PRO A 342 -23.08 16.27 -12.91
CA PRO A 342 -23.51 17.29 -13.86
C PRO A 342 -22.83 18.65 -13.64
N ASP A 343 -22.41 18.95 -12.42
CA ASP A 343 -21.90 20.26 -12.02
C ASP A 343 -20.40 20.27 -11.82
N TRP A 344 -19.79 21.43 -12.11
CA TRP A 344 -18.36 21.64 -11.85
C TRP A 344 -18.06 21.59 -10.34
N ARG A 345 -16.89 21.06 -10.00
CA ARG A 345 -16.32 21.05 -8.64
C ARG A 345 -14.90 21.58 -8.68
N ASP A 346 -14.58 22.60 -7.89
CA ASP A 346 -13.26 23.24 -7.86
C ASP A 346 -12.11 22.29 -7.51
N LEU A 347 -12.39 21.24 -6.74
CA LEU A 347 -11.43 20.21 -6.36
C LEU A 347 -11.66 18.86 -7.09
N GLY A 348 -12.40 18.89 -8.20
CA GLY A 348 -12.64 17.70 -9.03
C GLY A 348 -11.45 17.32 -9.91
N ALA A 349 -10.62 18.28 -10.28
CA ALA A 349 -9.47 18.04 -11.16
C ALA A 349 -8.33 19.02 -10.89
N ASN A 350 -7.14 18.69 -11.40
CA ASN A 350 -6.04 19.63 -11.54
C ASN A 350 -6.27 20.49 -12.79
N SER A 351 -7.10 21.50 -12.62
CA SER A 351 -7.48 22.47 -13.67
C SER A 351 -6.85 23.85 -13.42
N ALA A 352 -7.15 24.82 -14.26
CA ALA A 352 -6.66 26.19 -14.11
C ALA A 352 -7.06 26.78 -12.74
N GLU A 353 -8.24 26.44 -12.23
CA GLU A 353 -8.76 26.90 -10.96
C GLU A 353 -7.96 26.38 -9.74
N SER A 354 -7.25 25.25 -9.89
CA SER A 354 -6.36 24.75 -8.85
C SER A 354 -5.15 25.66 -8.61
N GLY A 355 -4.78 26.48 -9.60
CA GLY A 355 -3.61 27.37 -9.57
C GLY A 355 -2.25 26.66 -9.59
N ILE A 356 -2.20 25.34 -9.76
CA ILE A 356 -0.95 24.55 -9.73
C ILE A 356 -0.12 24.79 -10.99
N GLY A 357 -0.74 24.90 -12.17
CA GLY A 357 -0.09 25.26 -13.44
C GLY A 357 0.86 24.18 -14.00
N ARG A 358 0.82 22.95 -13.49
CA ARG A 358 1.63 21.80 -13.93
C ARG A 358 0.92 20.48 -13.60
N THR A 359 1.46 19.36 -14.10
CA THR A 359 0.97 18.04 -13.68
C THR A 359 1.16 17.81 -12.18
N THR A 360 0.31 16.99 -11.61
CA THR A 360 0.42 16.47 -10.22
C THR A 360 0.56 14.96 -10.27
N GLY A 361 0.87 14.33 -9.13
CA GLY A 361 0.76 12.87 -9.02
C GLY A 361 -0.65 12.42 -9.39
N VAL A 362 -0.77 11.25 -9.99
CA VAL A 362 -2.08 10.71 -10.42
C VAL A 362 -3.00 10.47 -9.22
N GLY A 363 -4.31 10.67 -9.41
CA GLY A 363 -5.35 10.41 -8.41
C GLY A 363 -5.30 11.31 -7.17
N LEU A 364 -4.70 12.51 -7.24
CA LEU A 364 -4.65 13.43 -6.11
C LEU A 364 -5.94 14.26 -5.92
N PHE A 365 -6.87 14.13 -6.85
CA PHE A 365 -8.18 14.80 -6.78
C PHE A 365 -9.31 13.76 -6.69
N PRO A 366 -9.47 13.09 -5.52
CA PRO A 366 -10.44 11.99 -5.39
C PRO A 366 -11.90 12.43 -5.54
N ALA A 367 -12.22 13.70 -5.37
CA ALA A 367 -13.54 14.26 -5.68
C ALA A 367 -13.86 14.22 -7.19
N GLY A 368 -12.83 14.12 -8.03
CA GLY A 368 -12.92 13.98 -9.49
C GLY A 368 -12.99 12.54 -10.01
N ARG A 369 -13.02 11.57 -9.10
CA ARG A 369 -13.21 10.17 -9.44
C ARG A 369 -14.49 9.95 -10.24
N GLY A 370 -14.44 9.08 -11.23
CA GLY A 370 -15.61 8.65 -11.97
C GLY A 370 -16.72 8.14 -11.04
N LYS A 371 -17.94 8.56 -11.29
CA LYS A 371 -19.09 8.28 -10.41
C LYS A 371 -19.37 6.79 -10.24
N GLU A 372 -19.18 6.00 -11.29
CA GLU A 372 -19.47 4.57 -11.30
C GLU A 372 -18.23 3.68 -11.11
N ARG A 373 -17.03 4.22 -11.30
CA ARG A 373 -15.78 3.46 -11.32
C ARG A 373 -14.66 4.21 -10.65
N GLU A 374 -13.68 3.47 -10.14
CA GLU A 374 -12.45 4.02 -9.55
C GLU A 374 -11.47 4.51 -10.66
N VAL A 375 -11.93 5.39 -11.57
CA VAL A 375 -11.10 5.99 -12.61
C VAL A 375 -10.87 7.45 -12.29
N TYR A 376 -9.63 7.89 -12.37
CA TYR A 376 -9.19 9.22 -11.97
C TYR A 376 -8.56 9.97 -13.12
N ASP A 377 -8.52 11.30 -13.02
CA ASP A 377 -7.81 12.20 -13.93
C ASP A 377 -8.29 12.07 -15.40
N MET A 378 -9.61 11.89 -15.58
CA MET A 378 -10.29 11.79 -16.88
C MET A 378 -10.54 13.17 -17.51
#